data_b9a493d1b1b40576ac4df4b4e40d3699
#
_entry.id   b9a493d1b1b40576ac4df4b4e40d3699
#
_cell.length_a   1.000
_cell.length_b   1.000
_cell.length_c   1.000
_cell.angle_alpha   90.00
_cell.angle_beta   90.00
_cell.angle_gamma   90.00
#
_symmetry.space_group_name_H-M   'P 1'
#
loop_
_entity.id
_entity.type
_entity.pdbx_description
1 polymer ?
#
loop_
_entity_poly.entity_id
_entity_poly.type
_entity_poly.pdbx_seq_one_letter_code
_entity_poly.pdbx_strand_id
1 'polypeptide(L)'
;MSRIKVVCPHCGAVNAIPKKDSYTKANCGKCHRSLLETKPIDLDEVSFDNQVANSDIPVVVDFWASWCGPCKMMAPAFEESAASFALKARFAKLNTESVQSVAARFGIRSIPTVIIFKNNMEIDRISGAQSAAQLTQWVSRFI
;
A
#
# COMPACT_ATOMS: atom_id res chain seq x y z
N MET A 1 8.89 -16.72 19.56
CA MET A 1 9.16 -15.51 18.76
C MET A 1 8.02 -15.29 17.80
N SER A 2 7.59 -14.05 17.71
CA SER A 2 6.53 -13.68 16.77
C SER A 2 7.05 -13.55 15.35
N ARG A 3 6.24 -13.97 14.40
CA ARG A 3 6.48 -13.75 12.97
C ARG A 3 5.32 -12.99 12.38
N ILE A 4 5.61 -12.21 11.33
CA ILE A 4 4.59 -11.55 10.54
C ILE A 4 4.67 -12.01 9.08
N LYS A 5 3.52 -11.99 8.41
CA LYS A 5 3.45 -12.28 6.98
C LYS A 5 3.53 -10.98 6.20
N VAL A 6 4.43 -10.94 5.24
CA VAL A 6 4.61 -9.80 4.34
C VAL A 6 4.60 -10.31 2.91
N VAL A 7 3.78 -9.69 2.07
CA VAL A 7 3.70 -10.04 0.65
C VAL A 7 4.79 -9.28 -0.09
N CYS A 8 5.59 -10.01 -0.86
CA CYS A 8 6.67 -9.39 -1.64
C CYS A 8 6.10 -8.39 -2.64
N PRO A 9 6.63 -7.16 -2.66
CA PRO A 9 6.16 -6.16 -3.61
C PRO A 9 6.56 -6.43 -5.06
N HIS A 10 7.49 -7.37 -5.27
CA HIS A 10 8.01 -7.68 -6.60
C HIS A 10 7.37 -8.92 -7.21
N CYS A 11 7.22 -10.02 -6.44
CA CYS A 11 6.73 -11.28 -6.98
C CYS A 11 5.42 -11.78 -6.37
N GLY A 12 4.93 -11.13 -5.31
CA GLY A 12 3.68 -11.50 -4.66
C GLY A 12 3.77 -12.68 -3.71
N ALA A 13 4.95 -13.25 -3.50
CA ALA A 13 5.10 -14.36 -2.55
C ALA A 13 4.88 -13.90 -1.12
N VAL A 14 4.20 -14.71 -0.33
CA VAL A 14 3.99 -14.42 1.10
C VAL A 14 5.21 -14.89 1.88
N ASN A 15 5.83 -13.97 2.61
CA ASN A 15 7.01 -14.26 3.42
C ASN A 15 6.65 -14.17 4.90
N ALA A 16 7.15 -15.13 5.68
CA ALA A 16 7.06 -15.07 7.14
C ALA A 16 8.41 -14.59 7.66
N ILE A 17 8.42 -13.41 8.27
CA ILE A 17 9.66 -12.80 8.77
C ILE A 17 9.55 -12.54 10.27
N PRO A 18 10.68 -12.48 11.01
CA PRO A 18 10.62 -12.13 12.44
C PRO A 18 10.02 -10.75 12.62
N LYS A 19 9.16 -10.60 13.63
CA LYS A 19 8.60 -9.29 13.99
C LYS A 19 9.66 -8.47 14.69
N LYS A 20 9.97 -7.28 14.12
CA LYS A 20 10.97 -6.35 14.68
C LYS A 20 10.47 -4.93 14.57
N ASP A 21 11.03 -4.05 15.41
CA ASP A 21 10.75 -2.61 15.30
C ASP A 21 11.38 -1.98 14.08
N SER A 22 12.53 -2.51 13.66
CA SER A 22 13.21 -2.06 12.45
C SER A 22 14.01 -3.19 11.81
N TYR A 23 14.26 -3.06 10.52
CA TYR A 23 14.98 -4.07 9.74
C TYR A 23 16.14 -3.41 8.99
N THR A 24 17.31 -4.04 9.04
CA THR A 24 18.45 -3.62 8.21
C THR A 24 18.46 -4.36 6.88
N LYS A 25 17.92 -5.59 6.86
CA LYS A 25 17.84 -6.41 5.66
C LYS A 25 16.69 -7.40 5.80
N ALA A 26 15.89 -7.53 4.74
CA ALA A 26 14.86 -8.56 4.64
C ALA A 26 14.62 -8.82 3.15
N ASN A 27 14.87 -10.03 2.70
CA ASN A 27 14.74 -10.39 1.29
C ASN A 27 13.66 -11.46 1.12
N CYS A 28 12.96 -11.40 -0.02
CA CYS A 28 11.96 -12.41 -0.37
C CYS A 28 12.64 -13.77 -0.54
N GLY A 29 12.06 -14.80 0.09
CA GLY A 29 12.57 -16.14 -0.02
C GLY A 29 12.44 -16.76 -1.41
N LYS A 30 11.56 -16.21 -2.25
CA LYS A 30 11.31 -16.70 -3.61
C LYS A 30 12.12 -15.96 -4.65
N CYS A 31 11.98 -14.63 -4.74
CA CYS A 31 12.65 -13.85 -5.80
C CYS A 31 13.95 -13.20 -5.33
N HIS A 32 14.25 -13.24 -4.04
CA HIS A 32 15.47 -12.71 -3.40
C HIS A 32 15.62 -11.20 -3.43
N ARG A 33 14.62 -10.45 -3.91
CA ARG A 33 14.61 -8.99 -3.85
C ARG A 33 14.25 -8.51 -2.45
N SER A 34 14.61 -7.25 -2.17
CA SER A 34 14.39 -6.66 -0.85
C SER A 34 12.91 -6.45 -0.56
N LEU A 35 12.46 -6.88 0.62
CA LEU A 35 11.14 -6.57 1.15
C LEU A 35 11.08 -5.17 1.74
N LEU A 36 12.23 -4.50 1.87
CA LEU A 36 12.32 -3.12 2.38
C LEU A 36 11.97 -2.08 1.33
N GLU A 37 11.71 -2.48 0.08
CA GLU A 37 11.31 -1.58 -0.98
C GLU A 37 10.08 -0.79 -0.57
N THR A 38 10.15 0.54 -0.69
CA THR A 38 9.07 1.44 -0.28
C THR A 38 8.31 2.04 -1.46
N LYS A 39 8.84 1.93 -2.67
CA LYS A 39 8.17 2.50 -3.85
C LYS A 39 6.77 1.90 -3.98
N PRO A 40 5.73 2.75 -4.13
CA PRO A 40 4.37 2.24 -4.29
C PRO A 40 4.26 1.28 -5.48
N ILE A 41 3.59 0.15 -5.26
CA ILE A 41 3.41 -0.87 -6.29
C ILE A 41 2.07 -0.68 -7.01
N ASP A 42 2.06 -0.97 -8.30
CA ASP A 42 0.82 -0.93 -9.08
C ASP A 42 0.07 -2.26 -8.90
N LEU A 43 -1.21 -2.17 -8.56
CA LEU A 43 -2.04 -3.34 -8.29
C LEU A 43 -3.04 -3.56 -9.41
N ASP A 44 -3.23 -4.83 -9.78
CA ASP A 44 -4.41 -5.29 -10.49
C ASP A 44 -5.36 -5.96 -9.47
N GLU A 45 -6.43 -6.58 -9.95
CA GLU A 45 -7.40 -7.22 -9.06
C GLU A 45 -6.77 -8.36 -8.26
N VAL A 46 -5.95 -9.19 -8.91
CA VAL A 46 -5.33 -10.36 -8.27
C VAL A 46 -4.29 -9.92 -7.23
N SER A 47 -3.41 -9.00 -7.61
CA SER A 47 -2.38 -8.52 -6.67
C SER A 47 -2.97 -7.68 -5.54
N PHE A 48 -4.07 -6.95 -5.78
CA PHE A 48 -4.80 -6.26 -4.73
C PHE A 48 -5.28 -7.25 -3.68
N ASP A 49 -6.00 -8.28 -4.10
CA ASP A 49 -6.54 -9.27 -3.17
C ASP A 49 -5.43 -10.00 -2.41
N ASN A 50 -4.34 -10.34 -3.09
CA ASN A 50 -3.20 -11.00 -2.47
C ASN A 50 -2.56 -10.13 -1.37
N GLN A 51 -2.29 -8.86 -1.67
CA GLN A 51 -1.68 -7.95 -0.72
C GLN A 51 -2.58 -7.73 0.50
N VAL A 52 -3.85 -7.44 0.27
CA VAL A 52 -4.78 -7.09 1.34
C VAL A 52 -5.11 -8.29 2.22
N ALA A 53 -5.29 -9.47 1.62
CA ALA A 53 -5.66 -10.68 2.36
C ALA A 53 -4.50 -11.29 3.15
N ASN A 54 -3.28 -11.16 2.65
CA ASN A 54 -2.13 -11.93 3.18
C ASN A 54 -1.08 -11.09 3.90
N SER A 55 -1.24 -9.78 3.97
CA SER A 55 -0.29 -8.91 4.65
C SER A 55 -0.68 -8.67 6.10
N ASP A 56 0.27 -8.86 7.02
CA ASP A 56 0.08 -8.50 8.43
C ASP A 56 0.41 -7.03 8.69
N ILE A 57 1.10 -6.35 7.76
CA ILE A 57 1.29 -4.90 7.84
C ILE A 57 0.16 -4.21 7.07
N PRO A 58 -0.21 -2.97 7.46
CA PRO A 58 -1.23 -2.23 6.72
C PRO A 58 -0.86 -2.03 5.25
N VAL A 59 -1.87 -2.06 4.39
CA VAL A 59 -1.72 -1.78 2.95
C VAL A 59 -2.45 -0.49 2.66
N VAL A 60 -1.72 0.51 2.15
CA VAL A 60 -2.21 1.85 1.86
C VAL A 60 -2.35 1.97 0.35
N VAL A 61 -3.59 2.08 -0.14
CA VAL A 61 -3.87 2.06 -1.57
C VAL A 61 -4.40 3.39 -2.06
N ASP A 62 -3.71 3.98 -3.03
CA ASP A 62 -4.11 5.20 -3.72
C ASP A 62 -4.94 4.84 -4.95
N PHE A 63 -6.23 5.13 -4.90
CA PHE A 63 -7.14 4.97 -6.04
C PHE A 63 -7.06 6.22 -6.91
N TRP A 64 -6.58 6.08 -8.14
CA TRP A 64 -6.28 7.19 -9.03
C TRP A 64 -6.68 6.91 -10.48
N ALA A 65 -6.57 7.90 -11.34
CA ALA A 65 -6.73 7.73 -12.79
C ALA A 65 -5.78 8.67 -13.53
N SER A 66 -5.42 8.30 -14.75
CA SER A 66 -4.44 9.04 -15.54
C SER A 66 -4.90 10.44 -15.95
N TRP A 67 -6.21 10.66 -16.06
CA TRP A 67 -6.80 11.96 -16.42
C TRP A 67 -6.99 12.89 -15.22
N CYS A 68 -6.73 12.42 -14.02
CA CYS A 68 -7.03 13.16 -12.78
C CYS A 68 -5.83 14.05 -12.38
N GLY A 69 -6.01 15.36 -12.50
CA GLY A 69 -4.96 16.33 -12.13
C GLY A 69 -4.54 16.24 -10.67
N PRO A 70 -5.48 16.28 -9.70
CA PRO A 70 -5.13 16.14 -8.29
C PRO A 70 -4.42 14.82 -7.96
N CYS A 71 -4.75 13.72 -8.64
CA CYS A 71 -4.05 12.45 -8.49
C CYS A 71 -2.58 12.57 -8.87
N LYS A 72 -2.31 13.21 -9.99
CA LYS A 72 -0.94 13.41 -10.49
C LYS A 72 -0.15 14.33 -9.57
N MET A 73 -0.80 15.35 -9.01
CA MET A 73 -0.18 16.25 -8.05
C MET A 73 0.21 15.52 -6.76
N MET A 74 -0.62 14.59 -6.31
CA MET A 74 -0.36 13.85 -5.09
C MET A 74 0.69 12.74 -5.26
N ALA A 75 0.93 12.25 -6.47
CA ALA A 75 1.81 11.11 -6.69
C ALA A 75 3.21 11.26 -6.04
N PRO A 76 3.92 12.39 -6.18
CA PRO A 76 5.21 12.56 -5.50
C PRO A 76 5.07 12.54 -3.96
N ALA A 77 4.02 13.15 -3.42
CA ALA A 77 3.77 13.18 -1.98
C ALA A 77 3.50 11.77 -1.44
N PHE A 78 2.75 10.97 -2.18
CA PHE A 78 2.45 9.60 -1.81
C PHE A 78 3.74 8.74 -1.78
N GLU A 79 4.59 8.90 -2.80
CA GLU A 79 5.88 8.20 -2.86
C GLU A 79 6.81 8.64 -1.73
N GLU A 80 6.86 9.94 -1.42
CA GLU A 80 7.67 10.48 -0.32
C GLU A 80 7.21 9.92 1.02
N SER A 81 5.91 9.90 1.27
CA SER A 81 5.35 9.34 2.51
C SER A 81 5.70 7.86 2.65
N ALA A 82 5.58 7.10 1.56
CA ALA A 82 5.90 5.67 1.55
C ALA A 82 7.31 5.38 2.06
N ALA A 83 8.28 6.24 1.74
CA ALA A 83 9.68 6.06 2.11
C ALA A 83 9.89 6.00 3.64
N SER A 84 8.94 6.50 4.42
CA SER A 84 9.00 6.49 5.90
C SER A 84 8.49 5.19 6.52
N PHE A 85 7.94 4.27 5.74
CA PHE A 85 7.22 3.11 6.28
C PHE A 85 7.76 1.75 5.81
N ALA A 86 9.07 1.63 5.57
CA ALA A 86 9.66 0.35 5.17
C ALA A 86 9.27 -0.76 6.16
N LEU A 87 8.58 -1.79 5.68
CA LEU A 87 8.05 -2.91 6.46
C LEU A 87 7.15 -2.52 7.64
N LYS A 88 6.64 -1.29 7.64
CA LYS A 88 5.62 -0.83 8.60
C LYS A 88 4.26 -0.69 7.93
N ALA A 89 4.24 -0.33 6.65
CA ALA A 89 3.07 -0.30 5.81
C ALA A 89 3.49 -0.49 4.36
N ARG A 90 2.64 -1.14 3.57
CA ARG A 90 2.88 -1.31 2.13
C ARG A 90 2.06 -0.27 1.37
N PHE A 91 2.71 0.60 0.61
CA PHE A 91 2.03 1.58 -0.22
C PHE A 91 1.83 1.01 -1.62
N ALA A 92 0.65 1.23 -2.18
CA ALA A 92 0.28 0.72 -3.48
C ALA A 92 -0.63 1.70 -4.21
N LYS A 93 -0.73 1.55 -5.52
CA LYS A 93 -1.56 2.37 -6.39
C LYS A 93 -2.49 1.47 -7.19
N LEU A 94 -3.72 1.91 -7.37
CA LEU A 94 -4.70 1.18 -8.17
C LEU A 94 -5.36 2.14 -9.16
N ASN A 95 -5.10 1.91 -10.44
CA ASN A 95 -5.69 2.71 -11.50
C ASN A 95 -7.15 2.31 -11.70
N THR A 96 -8.07 3.22 -11.37
CA THR A 96 -9.51 2.92 -11.41
C THR A 96 -10.04 2.73 -12.83
N GLU A 97 -9.35 3.21 -13.84
CA GLU A 97 -9.72 2.97 -15.24
C GLU A 97 -9.42 1.52 -15.65
N SER A 98 -8.28 1.00 -15.19
CA SER A 98 -7.81 -0.35 -15.53
C SER A 98 -8.42 -1.43 -14.64
N VAL A 99 -8.73 -1.10 -13.38
CA VAL A 99 -9.21 -2.06 -12.37
C VAL A 99 -10.54 -1.56 -11.81
N GLN A 100 -11.54 -1.51 -12.66
CA GLN A 100 -12.86 -0.97 -12.30
C GLN A 100 -13.59 -1.81 -11.25
N SER A 101 -13.38 -3.12 -11.26
CA SER A 101 -14.01 -4.05 -10.32
C SER A 101 -13.70 -3.74 -8.86
N VAL A 102 -12.44 -3.43 -8.56
CA VAL A 102 -12.02 -3.11 -7.19
C VAL A 102 -12.53 -1.74 -6.78
N ALA A 103 -12.44 -0.74 -7.68
CA ALA A 103 -12.96 0.60 -7.41
C ALA A 103 -14.46 0.55 -7.09
N ALA A 104 -15.23 -0.24 -7.84
CA ALA A 104 -16.66 -0.42 -7.61
C ALA A 104 -16.93 -1.12 -6.27
N ARG A 105 -16.12 -2.13 -5.95
CA ARG A 105 -16.26 -2.90 -4.70
C ARG A 105 -16.17 -2.00 -3.47
N PHE A 106 -15.33 -0.96 -3.51
CA PHE A 106 -15.16 -0.03 -2.39
C PHE A 106 -15.91 1.28 -2.56
N GLY A 107 -16.76 1.36 -3.59
CA GLY A 107 -17.60 2.53 -3.81
C GLY A 107 -16.82 3.82 -4.02
N ILE A 108 -15.73 3.75 -4.79
CA ILE A 108 -14.89 4.93 -5.05
C ILE A 108 -15.66 5.90 -5.94
N ARG A 109 -15.99 7.09 -5.39
CA ARG A 109 -16.77 8.12 -6.09
C ARG A 109 -15.94 9.32 -6.48
N SER A 110 -14.87 9.58 -5.76
CA SER A 110 -13.96 10.67 -6.04
C SER A 110 -12.53 10.17 -5.99
N ILE A 111 -11.66 10.81 -6.75
CA ILE A 111 -10.24 10.46 -6.80
C ILE A 111 -9.40 11.73 -6.70
N PRO A 112 -8.22 11.69 -6.06
CA PRO A 112 -7.67 10.52 -5.42
C PRO A 112 -8.43 10.17 -4.13
N THR A 113 -8.56 8.89 -3.84
CA THR A 113 -9.01 8.40 -2.54
C THR A 113 -7.98 7.39 -2.07
N VAL A 114 -7.48 7.56 -0.85
CA VAL A 114 -6.53 6.63 -0.25
C VAL A 114 -7.24 5.84 0.83
N ILE A 115 -7.17 4.51 0.73
CA ILE A 115 -7.75 3.61 1.72
C ILE A 115 -6.62 2.85 2.40
N ILE A 116 -6.70 2.71 3.72
CA ILE A 116 -5.80 1.85 4.45
C ILE A 116 -6.53 0.57 4.87
N PHE A 117 -5.90 -0.57 4.55
CA PHE A 117 -6.43 -1.90 4.83
C PHE A 117 -5.56 -2.58 5.88
N LYS A 118 -6.20 -3.31 6.78
CA LYS A 118 -5.50 -4.18 7.73
C LYS A 118 -6.40 -5.37 8.06
N ASN A 119 -5.81 -6.55 8.16
CA ASN A 119 -6.55 -7.80 8.42
C ASN A 119 -7.68 -8.01 7.40
N ASN A 120 -7.38 -7.75 6.13
CA ASN A 120 -8.30 -7.91 5.01
C ASN A 120 -9.55 -7.00 5.09
N MET A 121 -9.43 -5.86 5.79
CA MET A 121 -10.54 -4.94 5.97
C MET A 121 -10.10 -3.50 5.74
N GLU A 122 -11.00 -2.70 5.17
CA GLU A 122 -10.82 -1.25 5.14
C GLU A 122 -10.96 -0.72 6.57
N ILE A 123 -9.94 -0.02 7.06
CA ILE A 123 -9.98 0.55 8.41
C ILE A 123 -10.15 2.06 8.41
N ASP A 124 -9.77 2.74 7.34
CA ASP A 124 -10.02 4.17 7.17
C ASP A 124 -9.79 4.59 5.72
N ARG A 125 -10.30 5.77 5.35
CA ARG A 125 -10.05 6.36 4.03
C ARG A 125 -10.03 7.88 4.11
N ILE A 126 -9.29 8.50 3.19
CA ILE A 126 -9.30 9.93 2.99
C ILE A 126 -9.45 10.24 1.50
N SER A 127 -10.17 11.29 1.17
CA SER A 127 -10.39 11.70 -0.22
C SER A 127 -9.74 13.06 -0.48
N GLY A 128 -9.33 13.28 -1.73
CA GLY A 128 -8.69 14.52 -2.15
C GLY A 128 -7.18 14.47 -1.99
N ALA A 129 -6.49 15.37 -2.67
CA ALA A 129 -5.03 15.44 -2.65
C ALA A 129 -4.53 15.84 -1.27
N GLN A 130 -3.57 15.08 -0.76
CA GLN A 130 -2.94 15.28 0.54
C GLN A 130 -1.45 15.57 0.35
N SER A 131 -0.87 16.33 1.27
CA SER A 131 0.58 16.52 1.31
C SER A 131 1.25 15.24 1.87
N ALA A 132 2.57 15.13 1.67
CA ALA A 132 3.34 14.03 2.26
C ALA A 132 3.21 14.02 3.79
N ALA A 133 3.25 15.18 4.43
CA ALA A 133 3.09 15.31 5.88
C ALA A 133 1.72 14.82 6.35
N GLN A 134 0.65 15.19 5.63
CA GLN A 134 -0.71 14.76 5.96
C GLN A 134 -0.86 13.26 5.82
N LEU A 135 -0.33 12.68 4.74
CA LEU A 135 -0.36 11.22 4.52
C LEU A 135 0.41 10.50 5.62
N THR A 136 1.60 10.97 5.95
CA THR A 136 2.44 10.36 6.97
C THR A 136 1.77 10.40 8.35
N GLN A 137 1.19 11.52 8.73
CA GLN A 137 0.46 11.64 9.99
C GLN A 137 -0.72 10.68 10.04
N TRP A 138 -1.50 10.61 8.96
CA TRP A 138 -2.67 9.74 8.90
C TRP A 138 -2.29 8.26 9.00
N VAL A 139 -1.33 7.82 8.18
CA VAL A 139 -0.89 6.42 8.20
C VAL A 139 -0.30 6.04 9.55
N SER A 140 0.45 6.94 10.16
CA SER A 140 1.11 6.68 11.47
C SER A 140 0.12 6.33 12.57
N ARG A 141 -1.14 6.75 12.46
CA ARG A 141 -2.17 6.40 13.45
C ARG A 141 -2.55 4.92 13.43
N PHE A 142 -2.18 4.20 12.38
CA PHE A 142 -2.57 2.80 12.19
C PHE A 142 -1.39 1.83 12.24
N ILE A 143 -0.21 2.32 12.61
CA ILE A 143 1.00 1.52 12.73
C ILE A 143 1.19 1.00 14.17
#